data_ed861f7d81e201b1e58ecb6de69e4672
#
_entry.id   ed861f7d81e201b1e58ecb6de69e4672
#
_cell.length_a   1.000
_cell.length_b   1.000
_cell.length_c   1.000
_cell.angle_alpha   90.00
_cell.angle_beta   90.00
_cell.angle_gamma   90.00
#
_symmetry.space_group_name_H-M   'P 1'
#
loop_
_entity.id
_entity.type
_entity.pdbx_description
1 polymer ?
#
loop_
_entity_poly.entity_id
_entity_poly.type
_entity_poly.pdbx_seq_one_letter_code
_entity_poly.pdbx_strand_id
1 'polypeptide(L)'
;VGDELALHVHTVVREDSIDLYGFGSKEEQKAFKLLIAVSKLGPKTALAILSTFDPSSLSQIVVQGDDTSLTRVPGIGPKSAKRIIWELKDRFDAGLMVPSAESTGLKDAPRGSTFADALTGLTNLGYSESEIRPLLNEILSQEPELLVAEAIRAVLKKKSLDAR
;
A
#
# COMPACT_ATOMS: atom_id res chain seq x y z
N VAL A 1 23.77 5.63 -23.86
CA VAL A 1 22.77 5.97 -24.89
C VAL A 1 22.44 4.67 -25.61
N GLY A 2 21.18 4.17 -25.51
CA GLY A 2 20.74 2.95 -26.19
C GLY A 2 20.12 1.88 -25.29
N ASP A 3 20.03 2.11 -23.96
CA ASP A 3 19.35 1.21 -23.07
C ASP A 3 17.84 1.44 -23.15
N GLU A 4 17.04 0.36 -23.28
CA GLU A 4 15.57 0.43 -23.22
C GLU A 4 15.15 0.63 -21.77
N LEU A 5 14.39 1.69 -21.50
CA LEU A 5 13.83 2.00 -20.19
C LEU A 5 12.31 1.92 -20.25
N ALA A 6 11.71 1.03 -19.47
CA ALA A 6 10.27 0.97 -19.27
C ALA A 6 9.87 1.82 -18.05
N LEU A 7 8.96 2.78 -18.26
CA LEU A 7 8.46 3.67 -17.21
C LEU A 7 6.96 3.48 -16.99
N HIS A 8 6.54 3.52 -15.73
CA HIS A 8 5.14 3.62 -15.35
C HIS A 8 4.71 5.09 -15.39
N VAL A 9 3.89 5.46 -16.36
CA VAL A 9 3.50 6.86 -16.58
C VAL A 9 2.19 7.18 -15.88
N HIS A 10 2.12 8.36 -15.27
CA HIS A 10 0.90 9.00 -14.78
C HIS A 10 0.68 10.31 -15.51
N THR A 11 -0.52 10.52 -16.07
CA THR A 11 -0.89 11.72 -16.79
C THR A 11 -1.74 12.62 -15.90
N VAL A 12 -1.35 13.87 -15.76
CA VAL A 12 -2.13 14.92 -15.10
C VAL A 12 -2.64 15.88 -16.17
N VAL A 13 -3.95 15.94 -16.33
CA VAL A 13 -4.62 16.83 -17.29
C VAL A 13 -5.13 18.06 -16.55
N ARG A 14 -4.83 19.23 -17.07
CA ARG A 14 -5.35 20.54 -16.64
C ARG A 14 -6.02 21.24 -17.81
N GLU A 15 -6.67 22.36 -17.57
CA GLU A 15 -7.36 23.11 -18.62
C GLU A 15 -6.42 23.56 -19.74
N ASP A 16 -5.17 23.85 -19.40
CA ASP A 16 -4.15 24.46 -20.28
C ASP A 16 -2.93 23.56 -20.52
N SER A 17 -2.83 22.40 -19.87
CA SER A 17 -1.66 21.53 -19.96
C SER A 17 -1.95 20.05 -19.74
N ILE A 18 -1.12 19.22 -20.36
CA ILE A 18 -1.04 17.78 -20.09
C ILE A 18 0.39 17.48 -19.65
N ASP A 19 0.53 17.10 -18.39
CA ASP A 19 1.82 16.76 -17.81
C ASP A 19 1.94 15.24 -17.66
N LEU A 20 3.10 14.68 -18.04
CA LEU A 20 3.43 13.27 -17.89
C LEU A 20 4.50 13.10 -16.80
N TYR A 21 4.24 12.19 -15.88
CA TYR A 21 5.15 11.82 -14.79
C TYR A 21 5.53 10.35 -14.93
N GLY A 22 6.83 10.06 -15.10
CA GLY A 22 7.36 8.70 -15.26
C GLY A 22 8.02 8.20 -13.99
N PHE A 23 7.81 6.90 -13.67
CA PHE A 23 8.31 6.24 -12.47
C PHE A 23 8.97 4.93 -12.84
N GLY A 24 10.04 4.56 -12.12
CA GLY A 24 10.76 3.30 -12.33
C GLY A 24 9.99 2.08 -11.85
N SER A 25 9.03 2.27 -10.91
CA SER A 25 8.21 1.19 -10.35
C SER A 25 6.73 1.57 -10.26
N LYS A 26 5.87 0.55 -10.16
CA LYS A 26 4.43 0.75 -9.90
C LYS A 26 4.19 1.33 -8.51
N GLU A 27 5.04 1.00 -7.56
CA GLU A 27 4.99 1.45 -6.18
C GLU A 27 5.21 2.97 -6.10
N GLU A 28 6.22 3.48 -6.80
CA GLU A 28 6.46 4.93 -6.92
C GLU A 28 5.27 5.63 -7.58
N GLN A 29 4.73 5.06 -8.67
CA GLN A 29 3.56 5.61 -9.33
C GLN A 29 2.33 5.64 -8.41
N LYS A 30 2.09 4.57 -7.62
CA LYS A 30 1.00 4.51 -6.64
C LYS A 30 1.20 5.56 -5.55
N ALA A 31 2.40 5.65 -4.97
CA ALA A 31 2.73 6.64 -3.95
C ALA A 31 2.54 8.07 -4.47
N PHE A 32 2.96 8.35 -5.71
CA PHE A 32 2.73 9.63 -6.35
C PHE A 32 1.24 9.98 -6.45
N LYS A 33 0.42 9.04 -6.92
CA LYS A 33 -1.05 9.24 -7.04
C LYS A 33 -1.69 9.55 -5.70
N LEU A 34 -1.24 8.91 -4.64
CA LEU A 34 -1.74 9.17 -3.28
C LEU A 34 -1.32 10.54 -2.77
N LEU A 35 -0.07 10.92 -3.01
CA LEU A 35 0.44 12.23 -2.64
C LEU A 35 -0.31 13.37 -3.33
N ILE A 36 -0.52 13.29 -4.66
CA ILE A 36 -1.24 14.35 -5.39
C ILE A 36 -2.72 14.42 -5.05
N ALA A 37 -3.29 13.40 -4.44
CA ALA A 37 -4.65 13.41 -3.93
C ALA A 37 -4.78 14.11 -2.56
N VAL A 38 -3.66 14.43 -1.90
CA VAL A 38 -3.62 15.25 -0.67
C VAL A 38 -3.91 16.71 -1.02
N SER A 39 -4.79 17.36 -0.26
CA SER A 39 -5.16 18.75 -0.48
C SER A 39 -3.95 19.67 -0.52
N LYS A 40 -3.89 20.54 -1.52
CA LYS A 40 -2.81 21.53 -1.72
C LYS A 40 -1.40 20.93 -1.84
N LEU A 41 -1.28 19.65 -2.20
CA LEU A 41 -0.03 19.01 -2.53
C LEU A 41 0.03 18.79 -4.04
N GLY A 42 0.81 19.63 -4.72
CA GLY A 42 0.97 19.53 -6.17
C GLY A 42 2.00 18.48 -6.61
N PRO A 43 2.01 18.14 -7.91
CA PRO A 43 2.93 17.14 -8.46
C PRO A 43 4.41 17.40 -8.17
N LYS A 44 4.85 18.66 -8.20
CA LYS A 44 6.24 19.04 -7.90
C LYS A 44 6.64 18.67 -6.46
N THR A 45 5.75 18.92 -5.51
CA THR A 45 6.00 18.56 -4.10
C THR A 45 5.93 17.06 -3.90
N ALA A 46 5.02 16.37 -4.59
CA ALA A 46 4.95 14.90 -4.56
C ALA A 46 6.24 14.25 -5.08
N LEU A 47 6.80 14.75 -6.18
CA LEU A 47 8.10 14.30 -6.68
C LEU A 47 9.23 14.60 -5.69
N ALA A 48 9.25 15.78 -5.06
CA ALA A 48 10.26 16.10 -4.06
C ALA A 48 10.22 15.16 -2.85
N ILE A 49 9.01 14.73 -2.42
CA ILE A 49 8.84 13.72 -1.38
C ILE A 49 9.43 12.38 -1.84
N LEU A 50 9.06 11.90 -3.04
CA LEU A 50 9.53 10.61 -3.58
C LEU A 50 11.01 10.61 -3.96
N SER A 51 11.61 11.79 -4.20
CA SER A 51 13.05 11.91 -4.37
C SER A 51 13.82 11.85 -3.05
N THR A 52 13.14 12.11 -1.92
CA THR A 52 13.75 12.10 -0.58
C THR A 52 13.49 10.78 0.14
N PHE A 53 12.33 10.18 -0.09
CA PHE A 53 11.88 8.95 0.55
C PHE A 53 11.37 7.96 -0.49
N ASP A 54 11.84 6.73 -0.45
CA ASP A 54 11.23 5.64 -1.18
C ASP A 54 9.82 5.33 -0.65
N PRO A 55 8.96 4.65 -1.43
CA PRO A 55 7.57 4.38 -1.03
C PRO A 55 7.43 3.62 0.29
N SER A 56 8.36 2.74 0.63
CA SER A 56 8.31 1.96 1.87
C SER A 56 8.65 2.82 3.09
N SER A 57 9.69 3.64 2.99
CA SER A 57 10.06 4.63 4.02
C SER A 57 8.95 5.65 4.23
N LEU A 58 8.33 6.14 3.15
CA LEU A 58 7.18 7.04 3.24
C LEU A 58 6.00 6.40 3.98
N SER A 59 5.71 5.14 3.69
CA SER A 59 4.66 4.39 4.40
C SER A 59 4.93 4.30 5.90
N GLN A 60 6.17 4.01 6.30
CA GLN A 60 6.57 3.95 7.71
C GLN A 60 6.42 5.32 8.41
N ILE A 61 6.87 6.41 7.76
CA ILE A 61 6.71 7.77 8.25
C ILE A 61 5.23 8.10 8.51
N VAL A 62 4.35 7.72 7.57
CA VAL A 62 2.91 7.95 7.71
C VAL A 62 2.31 7.12 8.85
N VAL A 63 2.62 5.82 8.94
CA VAL A 63 2.11 4.94 10.00
C VAL A 63 2.56 5.42 11.38
N GLN A 64 3.84 5.81 11.52
CA GLN A 64 4.40 6.34 12.77
C GLN A 64 3.88 7.75 13.10
N GLY A 65 3.36 8.48 12.10
CA GLY A 65 2.93 9.86 12.28
C GLY A 65 4.11 10.84 12.41
N ASP A 66 5.27 10.49 11.83
CA ASP A 66 6.49 11.30 11.89
C ASP A 66 6.44 12.47 10.90
N ASP A 67 5.75 13.53 11.30
CA ASP A 67 5.66 14.77 10.53
C ASP A 67 7.00 15.49 10.45
N THR A 68 7.90 15.27 11.40
CA THR A 68 9.22 15.91 11.45
C THR A 68 10.09 15.46 10.27
N SER A 69 10.09 14.18 9.94
CA SER A 69 10.83 13.64 8.81
C SER A 69 10.39 14.29 7.49
N LEU A 70 9.09 14.55 7.28
CA LEU A 70 8.61 15.23 6.08
C LEU A 70 9.10 16.68 5.94
N THR A 71 9.46 17.34 7.02
CA THR A 71 10.01 18.72 6.95
C THR A 71 11.39 18.78 6.30
N ARG A 72 12.07 17.64 6.11
CA ARG A 72 13.33 17.56 5.36
C ARG A 72 13.14 17.81 3.87
N VAL A 73 11.91 17.66 3.37
CA VAL A 73 11.61 17.89 1.96
C VAL A 73 11.52 19.40 1.69
N PRO A 74 12.26 19.93 0.70
CA PRO A 74 12.18 21.33 0.35
C PRO A 74 10.75 21.78 0.05
N GLY A 75 10.30 22.85 0.68
CA GLY A 75 8.96 23.41 0.50
C GLY A 75 7.88 22.80 1.41
N ILE A 76 8.22 21.86 2.29
CA ILE A 76 7.31 21.31 3.29
C ILE A 76 7.65 21.86 4.67
N GLY A 77 6.80 22.76 5.16
CA GLY A 77 6.88 23.27 6.55
C GLY A 77 6.09 22.41 7.53
N PRO A 78 6.24 22.62 8.85
CA PRO A 78 5.60 21.81 9.89
C PRO A 78 4.08 21.67 9.75
N LYS A 79 3.37 22.76 9.38
CA LYS A 79 1.91 22.72 9.15
C LYS A 79 1.52 21.84 7.98
N SER A 80 2.30 21.90 6.89
CA SER A 80 2.06 21.06 5.71
C SER A 80 2.38 19.60 6.00
N ALA A 81 3.47 19.32 6.71
CA ALA A 81 3.85 17.97 7.11
C ALA A 81 2.75 17.29 7.93
N LYS A 82 2.24 17.95 8.98
CA LYS A 82 1.13 17.44 9.80
C LYS A 82 -0.11 17.14 8.99
N ARG A 83 -0.50 18.05 8.08
CA ARG A 83 -1.66 17.83 7.22
C ARG A 83 -1.45 16.65 6.28
N ILE A 84 -0.28 16.56 5.64
CA ILE A 84 0.05 15.46 4.71
C ILE A 84 -0.03 14.12 5.45
N ILE A 85 0.59 14.00 6.62
CA ILE A 85 0.54 12.78 7.44
C ILE A 85 -0.90 12.43 7.79
N TRP A 86 -1.70 13.41 8.25
CA TRP A 86 -3.09 13.17 8.64
C TRP A 86 -3.94 12.68 7.47
N GLU A 87 -3.89 13.37 6.32
CA GLU A 87 -4.66 12.99 5.13
C GLU A 87 -4.21 11.66 4.53
N LEU A 88 -2.90 11.36 4.56
CA LEU A 88 -2.39 10.07 4.11
C LEU A 88 -2.81 8.94 5.06
N LYS A 89 -2.76 9.16 6.38
CA LYS A 89 -3.15 8.17 7.38
C LYS A 89 -4.61 7.77 7.24
N ASP A 90 -5.51 8.75 7.06
CA ASP A 90 -6.93 8.53 6.80
C ASP A 90 -7.15 7.63 5.56
N ARG A 91 -6.33 7.79 4.51
CA ARG A 91 -6.38 6.96 3.30
C ARG A 91 -5.81 5.56 3.50
N PHE A 92 -4.82 5.40 4.36
CA PHE A 92 -4.30 4.10 4.77
C PHE A 92 -5.36 3.32 5.54
N ASP A 93 -6.02 3.95 6.51
CA ASP A 93 -7.09 3.35 7.32
C ASP A 93 -8.32 3.01 6.47
N ALA A 94 -8.57 3.76 5.40
CA ALA A 94 -9.61 3.47 4.41
C ALA A 94 -9.26 2.31 3.44
N GLY A 95 -8.12 1.61 3.63
CA GLY A 95 -7.70 0.48 2.79
C GLY A 95 -7.25 0.85 1.38
N LEU A 96 -7.08 2.16 1.08
CA LEU A 96 -6.62 2.65 -0.22
C LEU A 96 -5.09 2.49 -0.40
N MET A 97 -4.39 2.14 0.65
CA MET A 97 -2.97 1.84 0.65
C MET A 97 -2.69 0.63 1.52
N VAL A 98 -2.74 -0.54 0.93
CA VAL A 98 -2.02 -1.69 1.48
C VAL A 98 -0.56 -1.52 1.04
N PRO A 99 0.43 -1.56 1.94
CA PRO A 99 1.83 -1.70 1.52
C PRO A 99 1.87 -2.93 0.62
N SER A 100 2.14 -2.73 -0.67
CA SER A 100 2.32 -3.86 -1.58
C SER A 100 3.58 -4.59 -1.14
N ALA A 101 3.40 -5.70 -0.45
CA ALA A 101 4.44 -6.71 -0.24
C ALA A 101 4.79 -7.43 -1.57
N GLU A 102 4.58 -6.77 -2.71
CA GLU A 102 4.85 -7.30 -4.04
C GLU A 102 6.07 -6.65 -4.68
N SER A 103 7.20 -6.60 -4.04
CA SER A 103 8.48 -6.42 -4.74
C SER A 103 9.70 -6.75 -3.87
N THR A 104 9.65 -7.85 -3.19
CA THR A 104 10.87 -8.60 -2.94
C THR A 104 10.57 -10.02 -3.37
N GLY A 105 11.27 -10.47 -4.41
CA GLY A 105 11.33 -11.88 -4.78
C GLY A 105 11.97 -12.67 -3.64
N LEU A 106 11.24 -12.81 -2.55
CA LEU A 106 11.59 -13.63 -1.40
C LEU A 106 10.71 -14.87 -1.42
N LYS A 107 11.33 -15.93 -1.88
CA LYS A 107 10.87 -17.32 -1.67
C LYS A 107 10.90 -17.74 -0.19
N ASP A 108 11.12 -16.81 0.74
CA ASP A 108 11.20 -17.09 2.18
C ASP A 108 10.55 -15.95 3.00
N ALA A 109 9.22 -15.79 2.88
CA ALA A 109 8.48 -15.01 3.86
C ALA A 109 8.27 -15.86 5.13
N PRO A 110 8.51 -15.32 6.36
CA PRO A 110 8.29 -16.06 7.59
C PRO A 110 6.83 -16.49 7.69
N ARG A 111 6.59 -17.73 8.11
CA ARG A 111 5.28 -18.39 8.24
C ARG A 111 4.22 -17.64 9.08
N GLY A 112 4.56 -16.47 9.66
CA GLY A 112 3.64 -15.59 10.38
C GLY A 112 2.91 -14.57 9.50
N SER A 113 3.37 -14.29 8.27
CA SER A 113 2.77 -13.28 7.39
C SER A 113 1.52 -13.78 6.67
N THR A 114 1.49 -15.05 6.22
CA THR A 114 0.36 -15.61 5.47
C THR A 114 -0.94 -15.57 6.27
N PHE A 115 -0.89 -15.86 7.58
CA PHE A 115 -2.06 -15.77 8.45
C PHE A 115 -2.58 -14.34 8.57
N ALA A 116 -1.69 -13.38 8.85
CA ALA A 116 -2.06 -11.97 9.02
C ALA A 116 -2.60 -11.37 7.73
N ASP A 117 -1.97 -11.66 6.60
CA ASP A 117 -2.37 -11.15 5.29
C ASP A 117 -3.71 -11.76 4.83
N ALA A 118 -3.92 -13.06 5.04
CA ALA A 118 -5.19 -13.73 4.74
C ALA A 118 -6.32 -13.23 5.64
N LEU A 119 -6.05 -13.01 6.93
CA LEU A 119 -7.01 -12.44 7.87
C LEU A 119 -7.44 -11.04 7.46
N THR A 120 -6.48 -10.19 7.10
CA THR A 120 -6.74 -8.83 6.61
C THR A 120 -7.55 -8.87 5.32
N GLY A 121 -7.20 -9.73 4.37
CA GLY A 121 -7.94 -9.89 3.11
C GLY A 121 -9.40 -10.29 3.32
N LEU A 122 -9.66 -11.23 4.22
CA LEU A 122 -11.01 -11.71 4.52
C LEU A 122 -11.84 -10.68 5.31
N THR A 123 -11.22 -9.92 6.22
CA THR A 123 -11.89 -8.81 6.92
C THR A 123 -12.27 -7.69 5.95
N ASN A 124 -11.44 -7.37 4.99
CA ASN A 124 -11.76 -6.41 3.92
C ASN A 124 -12.91 -6.88 3.00
N LEU A 125 -13.11 -8.20 2.90
CA LEU A 125 -14.27 -8.77 2.21
C LEU A 125 -15.56 -8.78 3.06
N GLY A 126 -15.51 -8.23 4.27
CA GLY A 126 -16.67 -8.06 5.15
C GLY A 126 -16.93 -9.20 6.13
N TYR A 127 -15.99 -10.14 6.26
CA TYR A 127 -16.11 -11.21 7.24
C TYR A 127 -15.60 -10.77 8.63
N SER A 128 -16.24 -11.24 9.69
CA SER A 128 -15.79 -10.91 11.04
C SER A 128 -14.53 -11.70 11.42
N GLU A 129 -13.59 -11.05 12.11
CA GLU A 129 -12.34 -11.68 12.53
C GLU A 129 -12.56 -12.90 13.44
N SER A 130 -13.58 -12.84 14.30
CA SER A 130 -13.97 -13.95 15.20
C SER A 130 -14.41 -15.22 14.46
N GLU A 131 -14.99 -15.06 13.28
CA GLU A 131 -15.44 -16.20 12.46
C GLU A 131 -14.31 -16.78 11.60
N ILE A 132 -13.37 -15.95 11.15
CA ILE A 132 -12.34 -16.33 10.18
C ILE A 132 -11.11 -16.89 10.88
N ARG A 133 -10.74 -16.34 12.03
CA ARG A 133 -9.54 -16.70 12.78
C ARG A 133 -9.43 -18.21 13.08
N PRO A 134 -10.49 -18.90 13.57
CA PRO A 134 -10.44 -20.35 13.80
C PRO A 134 -10.28 -21.15 12.50
N LEU A 135 -10.96 -20.74 11.41
CA LEU A 135 -10.88 -21.40 10.12
C LEU A 135 -9.49 -21.27 9.47
N LEU A 136 -8.89 -20.07 9.54
CA LEU A 136 -7.53 -19.85 9.07
C LEU A 136 -6.49 -20.67 9.87
N ASN A 137 -6.63 -20.73 11.18
CA ASN A 137 -5.75 -21.56 12.01
C ASN A 137 -5.84 -23.03 11.63
N GLU A 138 -7.04 -23.55 11.43
CA GLU A 138 -7.24 -24.94 11.05
C GLU A 138 -6.62 -25.25 9.68
N ILE A 139 -6.89 -24.40 8.67
CA ILE A 139 -6.38 -24.59 7.29
C ILE A 139 -4.84 -24.49 7.28
N LEU A 140 -4.25 -23.47 7.89
CA LEU A 140 -2.81 -23.29 7.89
C LEU A 140 -2.08 -24.30 8.80
N SER A 141 -2.77 -24.94 9.75
CA SER A 141 -2.22 -26.06 10.51
C SER A 141 -2.14 -27.34 9.69
N GLN A 142 -3.07 -27.55 8.75
CA GLN A 142 -3.09 -28.69 7.84
C GLN A 142 -2.14 -28.50 6.66
N GLU A 143 -2.07 -27.29 6.11
CA GLU A 143 -1.25 -26.91 4.96
C GLU A 143 -0.45 -25.64 5.25
N PRO A 144 0.72 -25.76 5.94
CA PRO A 144 1.53 -24.60 6.36
C PRO A 144 2.18 -23.80 5.21
N GLU A 145 2.28 -24.40 4.03
CA GLU A 145 2.94 -23.79 2.85
C GLU A 145 1.96 -23.08 1.91
N LEU A 146 0.67 -22.98 2.28
CA LEU A 146 -0.34 -22.31 1.46
C LEU A 146 0.03 -20.83 1.26
N LEU A 147 -0.14 -20.37 0.03
CA LEU A 147 -0.06 -18.94 -0.29
C LEU A 147 -1.29 -18.21 0.24
N VAL A 148 -1.17 -16.90 0.47
CA VAL A 148 -2.26 -16.04 1.00
C VAL A 148 -3.56 -16.21 0.19
N ALA A 149 -3.46 -16.21 -1.15
CA ALA A 149 -4.62 -16.35 -2.03
C ALA A 149 -5.29 -17.73 -1.92
N GLU A 150 -4.53 -18.78 -1.65
CA GLU A 150 -5.04 -20.14 -1.48
C GLU A 150 -5.72 -20.30 -0.13
N ALA A 151 -5.12 -19.73 0.94
CA ALA A 151 -5.70 -19.70 2.27
C ALA A 151 -7.06 -18.95 2.27
N ILE A 152 -7.15 -17.80 1.60
CA ILE A 152 -8.40 -17.06 1.43
C ILE A 152 -9.45 -17.91 0.72
N ARG A 153 -9.10 -18.55 -0.42
CA ARG A 153 -10.02 -19.41 -1.17
C ARG A 153 -10.50 -20.62 -0.36
N ALA A 154 -9.62 -21.22 0.43
CA ALA A 154 -9.96 -22.37 1.27
C ALA A 154 -10.97 -21.97 2.37
N VAL A 155 -10.79 -20.81 3.02
CA VAL A 155 -11.74 -20.28 4.00
C VAL A 155 -13.08 -19.99 3.35
N LEU A 156 -13.11 -19.31 2.19
CA LEU A 156 -14.35 -18.98 1.48
C LEU A 156 -15.12 -20.25 1.05
N LYS A 157 -14.39 -21.27 0.55
CA LYS A 157 -14.98 -22.55 0.17
C LYS A 157 -15.59 -23.27 1.39
N LYS A 158 -14.89 -23.28 2.53
CA LYS A 158 -15.39 -23.90 3.76
C LYS A 158 -16.63 -23.18 4.29
N LYS A 159 -16.63 -21.85 4.31
CA LYS A 159 -17.82 -21.05 4.71
C LYS A 159 -19.01 -21.25 3.77
N SER A 160 -18.79 -21.43 2.46
CA SER A 160 -19.87 -21.69 1.51
C SER A 160 -20.52 -23.07 1.71
N LEU A 161 -19.79 -24.03 2.29
CA LEU A 161 -20.29 -25.36 2.63
C LEU A 161 -21.08 -25.37 3.95
N ASP A 162 -20.66 -24.54 4.93
CA ASP A 162 -21.33 -24.41 6.23
C ASP A 162 -22.63 -23.57 6.16
N ALA A 163 -22.83 -22.81 5.07
CA ALA A 163 -24.02 -22.00 4.83
C ALA A 163 -25.14 -22.73 4.10
N ARG A 164 -25.02 -24.04 3.87
CA ARG A 164 -26.03 -24.92 3.26
C ARG A 164 -26.62 -25.88 4.25
#